data_a9058fbf9647b45654264985e833cd58
#
_entry.id   a9058fbf9647b45654264985e833cd58
#
_cell.length_a   1.000
_cell.length_b   1.000
_cell.length_c   1.000
_cell.angle_alpha   90.00
_cell.angle_beta   90.00
_cell.angle_gamma   90.00
#
_symmetry.space_group_name_H-M   'P 1'
#
loop_
_entity.id
_entity.type
_entity.pdbx_description
1 polymer ?
#
loop_
_entity_poly.entity_id
_entity_poly.type
_entity_poly.pdbx_seq_one_letter_code
_entity_poly.pdbx_strand_id
1 'polypeptide(L)'
;MKLVRIVSLAALVFASASPELLRDGLALAVIGTSVATLWIALRTSLPGVQAGVQGVPVAILAVAVGQAMAAAPAGAVHGTALAVVVASGVLTGLVMVGLGVTGATRLVRYLPHPVSAGVLAASGWLLLESAVRMMAAPTGARLFAPEAVLHWGPGVALGIWMFALARVVRRPLVVPGTLVAGFGLFYLVAWFNGLGPARLAEAGWLFGP
;
A
#
# COMPACT_ATOMS: atom_id res chain seq x y z
N MET A 1 2.10 -1.94 14.27
CA MET A 1 1.96 -1.07 13.09
C MET A 1 2.58 -1.59 11.80
N LYS A 2 3.69 -2.35 11.82
CA LYS A 2 4.32 -2.89 10.60
C LYS A 2 3.42 -3.86 9.84
N LEU A 3 2.77 -4.82 10.51
CA LEU A 3 1.91 -5.82 9.86
C LEU A 3 0.75 -5.18 9.09
N VAL A 4 0.06 -4.21 9.69
CA VAL A 4 -1.04 -3.50 9.04
C VAL A 4 -0.58 -2.83 7.73
N ARG A 5 0.59 -2.19 7.76
CA ARG A 5 1.17 -1.55 6.58
C ARG A 5 1.57 -2.56 5.50
N ILE A 6 2.15 -3.71 5.88
CA ILE A 6 2.51 -4.78 4.93
C ILE A 6 1.25 -5.34 4.29
N VAL A 7 0.23 -5.65 5.09
CA VAL A 7 -1.05 -6.18 4.61
C VAL A 7 -1.74 -5.19 3.68
N SER A 8 -1.84 -3.91 4.06
CA SER A 8 -2.48 -2.87 3.22
C SER A 8 -1.75 -2.66 1.90
N LEU A 9 -0.41 -2.65 1.90
CA LEU A 9 0.37 -2.46 0.69
C LEU A 9 0.38 -3.71 -0.20
N ALA A 10 0.37 -4.92 0.37
CA ALA A 10 0.23 -6.15 -0.41
C ALA A 10 -1.18 -6.26 -1.01
N ALA A 11 -2.22 -5.90 -0.25
CA ALA A 11 -3.58 -5.80 -0.77
C ALA A 11 -3.67 -4.83 -1.95
N LEU A 12 -2.96 -3.70 -1.91
CA LEU A 12 -2.93 -2.74 -3.03
C LEU A 12 -2.39 -3.37 -4.33
N VAL A 13 -1.38 -4.25 -4.22
CA VAL A 13 -0.78 -4.91 -5.39
C VAL A 13 -1.71 -5.98 -5.96
N PHE A 14 -2.40 -6.73 -5.10
CA PHE A 14 -3.15 -7.93 -5.47
C PHE A 14 -4.67 -7.78 -5.35
N ALA A 15 -5.19 -6.58 -5.03
CA ALA A 15 -6.63 -6.34 -4.80
C ALA A 15 -7.52 -6.63 -6.01
N SER A 16 -6.98 -6.51 -7.23
CA SER A 16 -7.69 -6.83 -8.47
C SER A 16 -7.56 -8.29 -8.90
N ALA A 17 -6.90 -9.11 -8.09
CA ALA A 17 -6.56 -10.50 -8.39
C ALA A 17 -7.55 -11.47 -7.72
N SER A 18 -7.42 -12.77 -8.06
CA SER A 18 -8.16 -13.83 -7.39
C SER A 18 -7.82 -13.90 -5.89
N PRO A 19 -8.75 -14.39 -5.04
CA PRO A 19 -8.49 -14.57 -3.61
C PRO A 19 -7.25 -15.41 -3.29
N GLU A 20 -6.95 -16.40 -4.12
CA GLU A 20 -5.75 -17.24 -4.00
C GLU A 20 -4.48 -16.43 -4.20
N LEU A 21 -4.43 -15.59 -5.24
CA LEU A 21 -3.27 -14.75 -5.52
C LEU A 21 -3.06 -13.68 -4.43
N LEU A 22 -4.15 -13.16 -3.87
CA LEU A 22 -4.07 -12.24 -2.73
C LEU A 22 -3.45 -12.94 -1.51
N ARG A 23 -3.85 -14.18 -1.21
CA ARG A 23 -3.30 -14.96 -0.10
C ARG A 23 -1.81 -15.23 -0.28
N ASP A 24 -1.40 -15.68 -1.46
CA ASP A 24 -0.01 -15.98 -1.76
C ASP A 24 0.86 -14.72 -1.77
N GLY A 25 0.35 -13.63 -2.33
CA GLY A 25 0.99 -12.33 -2.31
C GLY A 25 1.17 -11.76 -0.90
N LEU A 26 0.18 -11.91 -0.04
CA LEU A 26 0.27 -11.55 1.37
C LEU A 26 1.32 -12.38 2.11
N ALA A 27 1.32 -13.69 1.90
CA ALA A 27 2.31 -14.59 2.50
C ALA A 27 3.73 -14.21 2.07
N LEU A 28 3.94 -13.98 0.77
CA LEU A 28 5.23 -13.54 0.21
C LEU A 28 5.69 -12.21 0.82
N ALA A 29 4.78 -11.23 0.92
CA ALA A 29 5.10 -9.92 1.48
C ALA A 29 5.48 -9.99 2.96
N VAL A 30 4.75 -10.78 3.77
CA VAL A 30 5.03 -10.94 5.20
C VAL A 30 6.33 -11.69 5.42
N ILE A 31 6.53 -12.83 4.74
CA ILE A 31 7.75 -13.63 4.86
C ILE A 31 8.96 -12.83 4.36
N GLY A 32 8.88 -12.23 3.18
CA GLY A 32 9.96 -11.44 2.59
C GLY A 32 10.36 -10.26 3.46
N THR A 33 9.39 -9.53 4.01
CA THR A 33 9.68 -8.40 4.92
C THR A 33 10.26 -8.88 6.25
N SER A 34 9.83 -10.03 6.77
CA SER A 34 10.35 -10.61 8.00
C SER A 34 11.81 -11.04 7.83
N VAL A 35 12.13 -11.74 6.75
CA VAL A 35 13.50 -12.16 6.41
C VAL A 35 14.41 -10.93 6.21
N ALA A 36 13.95 -9.93 5.44
CA ALA A 36 14.71 -8.71 5.22
C ALA A 36 14.94 -7.94 6.52
N THR A 37 13.94 -7.85 7.39
CA THR A 37 14.06 -7.18 8.70
C THR A 37 15.07 -7.91 9.59
N LEU A 38 14.99 -9.24 9.64
CA LEU A 38 15.93 -10.07 10.41
C LEU A 38 17.36 -9.90 9.90
N TRP A 39 17.57 -9.97 8.58
CA TRP A 39 18.88 -9.80 7.97
C TRP A 39 19.49 -8.43 8.28
N ILE A 40 18.71 -7.35 8.13
CA ILE A 40 19.18 -6.00 8.46
C ILE A 40 19.45 -5.88 9.96
N ALA A 41 18.60 -6.41 10.83
CA ALA A 41 18.82 -6.37 12.28
C ALA A 41 20.13 -7.05 12.71
N LEU A 42 20.51 -8.13 12.02
CA LEU A 42 21.77 -8.86 12.31
C LEU A 42 23.01 -8.19 11.73
N ARG A 43 22.87 -7.41 10.65
CA ARG A 43 24.02 -6.87 9.89
C ARG A 43 24.21 -5.38 10.04
N THR A 44 23.21 -4.64 10.53
CA THR A 44 23.32 -3.19 10.66
C THR A 44 24.13 -2.79 11.90
N SER A 45 25.02 -1.84 11.72
CA SER A 45 25.71 -1.16 12.81
C SER A 45 24.94 0.08 13.33
N LEU A 46 23.86 0.46 12.63
CA LEU A 46 23.07 1.64 12.98
C LEU A 46 21.84 1.22 13.81
N PRO A 47 21.71 1.70 15.06
CA PRO A 47 20.54 1.41 15.87
C PRO A 47 19.27 2.05 15.26
N GLY A 48 18.16 1.29 15.26
CA GLY A 48 16.87 1.79 14.79
C GLY A 48 16.60 1.67 13.30
N VAL A 49 17.56 1.19 12.49
CA VAL A 49 17.31 0.92 11.07
C VAL A 49 16.38 -0.29 10.93
N GLN A 50 15.34 -0.11 10.13
CA GLN A 50 14.34 -1.13 9.89
C GLN A 50 14.11 -1.33 8.39
N ALA A 51 14.15 -2.59 7.94
CA ALA A 51 13.60 -2.93 6.64
C ALA A 51 12.07 -2.83 6.68
N GLY A 52 11.48 -2.43 5.58
CA GLY A 52 10.03 -2.39 5.45
C GLY A 52 9.61 -2.09 4.03
N VAL A 53 8.42 -2.55 3.71
CA VAL A 53 7.78 -2.24 2.42
C VAL A 53 7.54 -0.74 2.35
N GLN A 54 7.96 -0.12 1.25
CA GLN A 54 7.81 1.32 1.00
C GLN A 54 6.64 1.55 0.05
N GLY A 55 5.79 2.54 0.35
CA GLY A 55 4.59 2.81 -0.44
C GLY A 55 4.85 3.13 -1.90
N VAL A 56 5.92 3.89 -2.17
CA VAL A 56 6.29 4.34 -3.54
C VAL A 56 6.60 3.18 -4.48
N PRO A 57 7.59 2.31 -4.16
CA PRO A 57 7.88 1.16 -5.02
C PRO A 57 6.69 0.23 -5.16
N VAL A 58 5.87 0.10 -4.10
CA VAL A 58 4.68 -0.75 -4.14
C VAL A 58 3.61 -0.19 -5.07
N ALA A 59 3.38 1.12 -5.10
CA ALA A 59 2.43 1.72 -6.03
C ALA A 59 2.86 1.48 -7.50
N ILE A 60 4.15 1.63 -7.80
CA ILE A 60 4.70 1.33 -9.13
C ILE A 60 4.56 -0.17 -9.45
N LEU A 61 4.87 -1.03 -8.47
CA LEU A 61 4.74 -2.47 -8.61
C LEU A 61 3.29 -2.89 -8.87
N ALA A 62 2.32 -2.27 -8.19
CA ALA A 62 0.90 -2.54 -8.39
C ALA A 62 0.46 -2.27 -9.84
N VAL A 63 0.92 -1.15 -10.42
CA VAL A 63 0.66 -0.83 -11.83
C VAL A 63 1.32 -1.86 -12.75
N ALA A 64 2.58 -2.21 -12.50
CA ALA A 64 3.32 -3.18 -13.31
C ALA A 64 2.68 -4.58 -13.27
N VAL A 65 2.28 -5.03 -12.08
CA VAL A 65 1.58 -6.32 -11.90
C VAL A 65 0.23 -6.29 -12.60
N GLY A 66 -0.55 -5.21 -12.45
CA GLY A 66 -1.85 -5.07 -13.13
C GLY A 66 -1.73 -5.11 -14.65
N GLN A 67 -0.75 -4.43 -15.24
CA GLN A 67 -0.49 -4.48 -16.68
C GLN A 67 -0.04 -5.86 -17.14
N ALA A 68 0.84 -6.52 -16.38
CA ALA A 68 1.32 -7.86 -16.71
C ALA A 68 0.18 -8.90 -16.64
N MET A 69 -0.70 -8.79 -15.65
CA MET A 69 -1.89 -9.64 -15.52
C MET A 69 -2.85 -9.44 -16.69
N ALA A 70 -3.07 -8.19 -17.12
CA ALA A 70 -3.93 -7.87 -18.25
C ALA A 70 -3.40 -8.41 -19.59
N ALA A 71 -2.08 -8.53 -19.73
CA ALA A 71 -1.42 -9.06 -20.92
C ALA A 71 -1.23 -10.59 -20.88
N ALA A 72 -1.43 -11.24 -19.72
CA ALA A 72 -1.17 -12.66 -19.55
C ALA A 72 -2.33 -13.52 -20.08
N PRO A 73 -2.06 -14.72 -20.65
CA PRO A 73 -3.09 -15.70 -20.95
C PRO A 73 -3.86 -16.11 -19.68
N ALA A 74 -5.14 -16.43 -19.81
CA ALA A 74 -6.03 -16.71 -18.67
C ALA A 74 -5.48 -17.77 -17.69
N GLY A 75 -4.75 -18.79 -18.18
CA GLY A 75 -4.15 -19.83 -17.33
C GLY A 75 -2.81 -19.45 -16.70
N ALA A 76 -2.19 -18.33 -17.09
CA ALA A 76 -0.86 -17.93 -16.64
C ALA A 76 -0.88 -16.68 -15.73
N VAL A 77 -2.04 -16.07 -15.48
CA VAL A 77 -2.18 -14.82 -14.74
C VAL A 77 -1.52 -14.88 -13.36
N HIS A 78 -1.78 -15.95 -12.61
CA HIS A 78 -1.23 -16.17 -11.27
C HIS A 78 0.31 -16.24 -11.29
N GLY A 79 0.86 -17.09 -12.16
CA GLY A 79 2.32 -17.23 -12.29
C GLY A 79 2.99 -15.94 -12.79
N THR A 80 2.36 -15.22 -13.72
CA THR A 80 2.87 -13.95 -14.24
C THR A 80 2.93 -12.88 -13.15
N ALA A 81 1.89 -12.74 -12.34
CA ALA A 81 1.87 -11.78 -11.25
C ALA A 81 2.99 -12.03 -10.23
N LEU A 82 3.15 -13.29 -9.78
CA LEU A 82 4.22 -13.67 -8.86
C LEU A 82 5.61 -13.49 -9.48
N ALA A 83 5.77 -13.86 -10.76
CA ALA A 83 7.04 -13.69 -11.48
C ALA A 83 7.46 -12.21 -11.56
N VAL A 84 6.53 -11.29 -11.84
CA VAL A 84 6.81 -9.85 -11.86
C VAL A 84 7.23 -9.34 -10.49
N VAL A 85 6.57 -9.77 -9.42
CA VAL A 85 6.93 -9.39 -8.04
C VAL A 85 8.33 -9.90 -7.69
N VAL A 86 8.61 -11.16 -7.95
CA VAL A 86 9.93 -11.77 -7.66
C VAL A 86 11.02 -11.11 -8.51
N ALA A 87 10.80 -10.95 -9.81
CA ALA A 87 11.77 -10.33 -10.72
C ALA A 87 12.08 -8.89 -10.33
N SER A 88 11.06 -8.09 -9.99
CA SER A 88 11.25 -6.72 -9.50
C SER A 88 12.03 -6.67 -8.18
N GLY A 89 11.77 -7.61 -7.27
CA GLY A 89 12.50 -7.74 -6.02
C GLY A 89 13.98 -8.08 -6.23
N VAL A 90 14.26 -9.07 -7.09
CA VAL A 90 15.64 -9.47 -7.46
C VAL A 90 16.36 -8.31 -8.13
N LEU A 91 15.73 -7.67 -9.11
CA LEU A 91 16.34 -6.53 -9.83
C LEU A 91 16.66 -5.37 -8.88
N THR A 92 15.71 -5.03 -8.00
CA THR A 92 15.92 -4.00 -6.98
C THR A 92 17.07 -4.37 -6.05
N GLY A 93 17.13 -5.63 -5.60
CA GLY A 93 18.21 -6.15 -4.77
C GLY A 93 19.57 -6.03 -5.45
N LEU A 94 19.66 -6.42 -6.73
CA LEU A 94 20.91 -6.31 -7.51
C LEU A 94 21.35 -4.85 -7.66
N VAL A 95 20.43 -3.94 -7.97
CA VAL A 95 20.72 -2.50 -8.05
C VAL A 95 21.22 -1.97 -6.71
N MET A 96 20.58 -2.33 -5.59
CA MET A 96 20.99 -1.90 -4.25
C MET A 96 22.38 -2.43 -3.88
N VAL A 97 22.68 -3.68 -4.19
CA VAL A 97 24.02 -4.26 -3.99
C VAL A 97 25.05 -3.52 -4.86
N GLY A 98 24.73 -3.29 -6.14
CA GLY A 98 25.60 -2.53 -7.04
C GLY A 98 25.90 -1.13 -6.53
N LEU A 99 24.89 -0.39 -6.07
CA LEU A 99 25.06 0.94 -5.46
C LEU A 99 25.90 0.88 -4.17
N GLY A 100 25.73 -0.17 -3.39
CA GLY A 100 26.50 -0.38 -2.16
C GLY A 100 27.97 -0.65 -2.43
N VAL A 101 28.28 -1.57 -3.36
CA VAL A 101 29.67 -1.96 -3.71
C VAL A 101 30.41 -0.82 -4.39
N THR A 102 29.77 -0.09 -5.30
CA THR A 102 30.37 1.06 -6.01
C THR A 102 30.49 2.32 -5.15
N GLY A 103 29.85 2.35 -3.98
CA GLY A 103 29.79 3.54 -3.14
C GLY A 103 28.98 4.70 -3.77
N ALA A 104 28.22 4.41 -4.84
CA ALA A 104 27.43 5.40 -5.56
C ALA A 104 26.30 6.01 -4.68
N THR A 105 25.99 5.40 -3.55
CA THR A 105 25.10 5.98 -2.52
C THR A 105 25.57 7.35 -2.03
N ARG A 106 26.88 7.68 -2.16
CA ARG A 106 27.41 9.02 -1.84
C ARG A 106 26.85 10.11 -2.76
N LEU A 107 26.41 9.76 -3.97
CA LEU A 107 25.79 10.70 -4.91
C LEU A 107 24.45 11.24 -4.41
N VAL A 108 23.77 10.52 -3.52
CA VAL A 108 22.51 10.98 -2.90
C VAL A 108 22.72 12.31 -2.17
N ARG A 109 23.92 12.57 -1.65
CA ARG A 109 24.27 13.84 -1.00
C ARG A 109 24.20 15.05 -1.93
N TYR A 110 24.34 14.85 -3.23
CA TYR A 110 24.28 15.92 -4.25
C TYR A 110 22.88 16.14 -4.81
N LEU A 111 21.88 15.33 -4.40
CA LEU A 111 20.50 15.53 -4.83
C LEU A 111 19.92 16.81 -4.20
N PRO A 112 19.49 17.78 -5.02
CA PRO A 112 18.83 18.99 -4.52
C PRO A 112 17.54 18.62 -3.77
N HIS A 113 17.27 19.32 -2.67
CA HIS A 113 16.09 19.11 -1.85
C HIS A 113 14.76 19.11 -2.65
N PRO A 114 14.58 19.98 -3.68
CA PRO A 114 13.37 19.97 -4.51
C PRO A 114 13.13 18.64 -5.23
N VAL A 115 14.20 17.94 -5.65
CA VAL A 115 14.06 16.63 -6.32
C VAL A 115 13.50 15.59 -5.37
N SER A 116 14.04 15.52 -4.16
CA SER A 116 13.54 14.59 -3.14
C SER A 116 12.10 14.90 -2.75
N ALA A 117 11.75 16.18 -2.62
CA ALA A 117 10.38 16.61 -2.35
C ALA A 117 9.42 16.26 -3.49
N GLY A 118 9.86 16.44 -4.75
CA GLY A 118 9.08 16.06 -5.93
C GLY A 118 8.79 14.55 -6.00
N VAL A 119 9.79 13.72 -5.73
CA VAL A 119 9.63 12.26 -5.67
C VAL A 119 8.64 11.86 -4.59
N LEU A 120 8.72 12.45 -3.40
CA LEU A 120 7.77 12.18 -2.31
C LEU A 120 6.35 12.63 -2.67
N ALA A 121 6.18 13.79 -3.29
CA ALA A 121 4.87 14.29 -3.72
C ALA A 121 4.24 13.40 -4.80
N ALA A 122 5.00 13.04 -5.84
CA ALA A 122 4.55 12.13 -6.89
C ALA A 122 4.14 10.76 -6.33
N SER A 123 4.91 10.27 -5.38
CA SER A 123 4.62 9.01 -4.69
C SER A 123 3.33 9.06 -3.88
N GLY A 124 3.13 10.17 -3.15
CA GLY A 124 1.89 10.39 -2.40
C GLY A 124 0.67 10.46 -3.33
N TRP A 125 0.83 11.09 -4.50
CA TRP A 125 -0.22 11.14 -5.51
C TRP A 125 -0.57 9.76 -6.05
N LEU A 126 0.43 8.95 -6.43
CA LEU A 126 0.21 7.59 -6.94
C LEU A 126 -0.49 6.69 -5.91
N LEU A 127 -0.12 6.82 -4.63
CA LEU A 127 -0.80 6.09 -3.56
C LEU A 127 -2.25 6.53 -3.39
N LEU A 128 -2.52 7.82 -3.45
CA LEU A 128 -3.88 8.37 -3.36
C LEU A 128 -4.72 7.89 -4.54
N GLU A 129 -4.21 8.02 -5.76
CA GLU A 129 -4.89 7.56 -6.97
C GLU A 129 -5.20 6.05 -6.92
N SER A 130 -4.23 5.24 -6.52
CA SER A 130 -4.40 3.79 -6.40
C SER A 130 -5.45 3.43 -5.34
N ALA A 131 -5.45 4.11 -4.20
CA ALA A 131 -6.42 3.91 -3.13
C ALA A 131 -7.84 4.29 -3.59
N VAL A 132 -8.00 5.43 -4.26
CA VAL A 132 -9.29 5.88 -4.80
C VAL A 132 -9.82 4.90 -5.85
N ARG A 133 -8.97 4.46 -6.77
CA ARG A 133 -9.36 3.45 -7.79
C ARG A 133 -9.78 2.13 -7.15
N MET A 134 -9.05 1.67 -6.13
CA MET A 134 -9.36 0.45 -5.41
C MET A 134 -10.70 0.54 -4.67
N MET A 135 -10.99 1.67 -4.02
CA MET A 135 -12.27 1.89 -3.33
C MET A 135 -13.45 2.08 -4.30
N ALA A 136 -13.20 2.61 -5.51
CA ALA A 136 -14.22 2.77 -6.53
C ALA A 136 -14.50 1.50 -7.33
N ALA A 137 -13.56 0.54 -7.38
CA ALA A 137 -13.67 -0.68 -8.19
C ALA A 137 -14.96 -1.50 -7.93
N PRO A 138 -15.43 -1.69 -6.68
CA PRO A 138 -16.64 -2.46 -6.41
C PRO A 138 -17.90 -1.87 -7.03
N THR A 139 -17.94 -0.56 -7.28
CA THR A 139 -19.13 0.10 -7.83
C THR A 139 -19.28 -0.08 -9.35
N GLY A 140 -18.18 -0.46 -10.05
CA GLY A 140 -18.15 -0.48 -11.51
C GLY A 140 -18.42 0.87 -12.20
N ALA A 141 -18.62 1.93 -11.41
CA ALA A 141 -18.98 3.26 -11.87
C ALA A 141 -17.73 4.11 -12.18
N ARG A 142 -17.94 5.23 -12.90
CA ARG A 142 -16.87 6.22 -13.08
C ARG A 142 -16.46 6.81 -11.75
N LEU A 143 -15.17 7.15 -11.57
CA LEU A 143 -14.60 7.62 -10.31
C LEU A 143 -15.36 8.79 -9.66
N PHE A 144 -15.99 9.64 -10.44
CA PHE A 144 -16.76 10.80 -9.97
C PHE A 144 -18.27 10.58 -9.99
N ALA A 145 -18.74 9.34 -10.23
CA ALA A 145 -20.15 9.03 -10.07
C ALA A 145 -20.55 9.13 -8.58
N PRO A 146 -21.76 9.58 -8.24
CA PRO A 146 -22.20 9.74 -6.85
C PRO A 146 -21.99 8.47 -6.00
N GLU A 147 -22.24 7.32 -6.59
CA GLU A 147 -22.07 6.01 -5.95
C GLU A 147 -20.59 5.72 -5.61
N ALA A 148 -19.69 6.00 -6.55
CA ALA A 148 -18.26 5.81 -6.32
C ALA A 148 -17.71 6.82 -5.31
N VAL A 149 -18.15 8.08 -5.37
CA VAL A 149 -17.76 9.13 -4.41
C VAL A 149 -18.17 8.77 -2.99
N LEU A 150 -19.33 8.13 -2.82
CA LEU A 150 -19.77 7.67 -1.50
C LEU A 150 -18.81 6.64 -0.91
N HIS A 151 -18.18 5.79 -1.73
CA HIS A 151 -17.25 4.76 -1.26
C HIS A 151 -15.85 5.31 -0.93
N TRP A 152 -15.28 6.16 -1.79
CA TRP A 152 -13.94 6.67 -1.54
C TRP A 152 -13.90 8.01 -0.76
N GLY A 153 -15.00 8.79 -0.80
CA GLY A 153 -15.09 10.10 -0.18
C GLY A 153 -14.79 10.12 1.33
N PRO A 154 -15.41 9.24 2.13
CA PRO A 154 -15.13 9.16 3.58
C PRO A 154 -13.66 8.87 3.88
N GLY A 155 -13.01 8.00 3.09
CA GLY A 155 -11.58 7.67 3.24
C GLY A 155 -10.68 8.88 2.96
N VAL A 156 -10.94 9.62 1.90
CA VAL A 156 -10.21 10.85 1.57
C VAL A 156 -10.47 11.94 2.62
N ALA A 157 -11.71 12.10 3.08
CA ALA A 157 -12.05 13.06 4.12
C ALA A 157 -11.31 12.76 5.43
N LEU A 158 -11.26 11.47 5.83
CA LEU A 158 -10.49 11.03 6.99
C LEU A 158 -8.99 11.30 6.81
N GLY A 159 -8.44 11.08 5.61
CA GLY A 159 -7.05 11.38 5.28
C GLY A 159 -6.73 12.87 5.41
N ILE A 160 -7.57 13.75 4.88
CA ILE A 160 -7.44 15.21 5.01
C ILE A 160 -7.53 15.62 6.48
N TRP A 161 -8.50 15.09 7.20
CA TRP A 161 -8.67 15.36 8.64
C TRP A 161 -7.43 14.93 9.43
N MET A 162 -6.91 13.73 9.18
CA MET A 162 -5.72 13.20 9.81
C MET A 162 -4.49 14.08 9.52
N PHE A 163 -4.34 14.55 8.28
CA PHE A 163 -3.27 15.45 7.89
C PHE A 163 -3.37 16.81 8.61
N ALA A 164 -4.56 17.41 8.66
CA ALA A 164 -4.80 18.67 9.35
C ALA A 164 -4.50 18.54 10.85
N LEU A 165 -4.99 17.45 11.47
CA LEU A 165 -4.79 17.20 12.88
C LEU A 165 -3.31 16.96 13.24
N ALA A 166 -2.58 16.23 12.39
CA ALA A 166 -1.14 15.99 12.57
C ALA A 166 -0.32 17.29 12.45
N ARG A 167 -0.80 18.29 11.69
CA ARG A 167 -0.18 19.62 11.62
C ARG A 167 -0.37 20.45 12.88
N VAL A 168 -1.54 20.34 13.50
CA VAL A 168 -1.89 21.11 14.70
C VAL A 168 -1.35 20.44 15.97
N VAL A 169 -1.54 19.13 16.08
CA VAL A 169 -1.18 18.36 17.28
C VAL A 169 0.08 17.54 16.99
N ARG A 170 1.22 18.08 17.35
CA ARG A 170 2.54 17.43 17.17
C ARG A 170 2.83 16.30 18.17
N ARG A 171 1.90 15.35 18.31
CA ARG A 171 2.07 14.18 19.18
C ARG A 171 2.12 12.88 18.36
N PRO A 172 3.01 11.93 18.68
CA PRO A 172 3.20 10.70 17.91
C PRO A 172 1.96 9.79 17.91
N LEU A 173 1.05 9.94 18.86
CA LEU A 173 -0.17 9.14 18.99
C LEU A 173 -1.35 9.68 18.16
N VAL A 174 -1.22 10.84 17.51
CA VAL A 174 -2.31 11.44 16.73
C VAL A 174 -2.70 10.55 15.56
N VAL A 175 -1.72 10.08 14.79
CA VAL A 175 -1.99 9.23 13.61
C VAL A 175 -2.62 7.89 13.99
N PRO A 176 -2.08 7.11 14.97
CA PRO A 176 -2.74 5.89 15.40
C PRO A 176 -4.12 6.14 16.02
N GLY A 177 -4.24 7.19 16.81
CA GLY A 177 -5.51 7.54 17.49
C GLY A 177 -6.62 7.92 16.49
N THR A 178 -6.31 8.71 15.47
CA THR A 178 -7.28 9.06 14.41
C THR A 178 -7.68 7.87 13.56
N LEU A 179 -6.77 6.93 13.29
CA LEU A 179 -7.11 5.69 12.60
C LEU A 179 -8.09 4.85 13.43
N VAL A 180 -7.79 4.62 14.70
CA VAL A 180 -8.67 3.85 15.59
C VAL A 180 -10.04 4.54 15.73
N ALA A 181 -10.05 5.87 15.89
CA ALA A 181 -11.29 6.65 15.96
C ALA A 181 -12.09 6.56 14.65
N GLY A 182 -11.42 6.63 13.49
CA GLY A 182 -12.06 6.50 12.17
C GLY A 182 -12.68 5.12 11.96
N PHE A 183 -11.97 4.05 12.31
CA PHE A 183 -12.52 2.69 12.28
C PHE A 183 -13.69 2.54 13.27
N GLY A 184 -13.55 3.05 14.50
CA GLY A 184 -14.61 3.02 15.49
C GLY A 184 -15.87 3.75 15.01
N LEU A 185 -15.70 4.93 14.42
CA LEU A 185 -16.80 5.71 13.87
C LEU A 185 -17.48 4.97 12.70
N PHE A 186 -16.71 4.37 11.80
CA PHE A 186 -17.25 3.59 10.68
C PHE A 186 -18.13 2.44 11.18
N TYR A 187 -17.65 1.62 12.11
CA TYR A 187 -18.43 0.50 12.64
C TYR A 187 -19.61 0.97 13.51
N LEU A 188 -19.48 2.09 14.20
CA LEU A 188 -20.56 2.68 14.96
C LEU A 188 -21.71 3.13 14.03
N VAL A 189 -21.38 3.83 12.95
CA VAL A 189 -22.34 4.25 11.91
C VAL A 189 -22.98 3.02 11.25
N ALA A 190 -22.20 2.00 10.91
CA ALA A 190 -22.71 0.77 10.34
C ALA A 190 -23.70 0.07 11.28
N TRP A 191 -23.39 0.02 12.57
CA TRP A 191 -24.27 -0.57 13.58
C TRP A 191 -25.58 0.19 13.72
N PHE A 192 -25.54 1.52 13.81
CA PHE A 192 -26.76 2.34 13.88
C PHE A 192 -27.66 2.19 12.65
N ASN A 193 -27.07 1.89 11.48
CA ASN A 193 -27.82 1.61 10.26
C ASN A 193 -28.24 0.14 10.11
N GLY A 194 -27.99 -0.72 11.09
CA GLY A 194 -28.35 -2.13 11.06
C GLY A 194 -27.56 -2.94 10.02
N LEU A 195 -26.40 -2.41 9.57
CA LEU A 195 -25.54 -3.06 8.57
C LEU A 195 -24.58 -4.03 9.28
N GLY A 196 -24.93 -5.31 9.24
CA GLY A 196 -24.02 -6.36 9.71
C GLY A 196 -22.80 -6.56 8.77
N PRO A 197 -21.72 -7.25 9.24
CA PRO A 197 -20.50 -7.47 8.45
C PRO A 197 -20.75 -8.10 7.09
N ALA A 198 -21.70 -9.04 6.98
CA ALA A 198 -22.07 -9.68 5.72
C ALA A 198 -22.63 -8.68 4.70
N ARG A 199 -23.54 -7.80 5.14
CA ARG A 199 -24.13 -6.75 4.29
C ARG A 199 -23.10 -5.71 3.87
N LEU A 200 -22.15 -5.38 4.74
CA LEU A 200 -21.05 -4.46 4.41
C LEU A 200 -20.12 -5.06 3.36
N ALA A 201 -19.89 -6.39 3.40
CA ALA A 201 -19.10 -7.09 2.38
C ALA A 201 -19.86 -7.15 1.03
N GLU A 202 -21.15 -7.46 1.04
CA GLU A 202 -22.01 -7.46 -0.16
C GLU A 202 -22.11 -6.06 -0.80
N ALA A 203 -22.13 -5.00 0.01
CA ALA A 203 -22.15 -3.62 -0.45
C ALA A 203 -20.77 -3.10 -0.91
N GLY A 204 -19.72 -3.93 -0.89
CA GLY A 204 -18.37 -3.56 -1.32
C GLY A 204 -17.59 -2.66 -0.36
N TRP A 205 -18.06 -2.51 0.90
CA TRP A 205 -17.35 -1.74 1.94
C TRP A 205 -16.26 -2.53 2.65
N LEU A 206 -16.37 -3.85 2.65
CA LEU A 206 -15.36 -4.75 3.18
C LEU A 206 -14.85 -5.65 2.05
N PHE A 207 -13.58 -6.02 2.12
CA PHE A 207 -13.07 -7.09 1.27
C PHE A 207 -13.83 -8.36 1.61
N GLY A 208 -14.54 -8.92 0.64
CA GLY A 208 -15.23 -10.20 0.79
C GLY A 208 -14.25 -11.35 1.06
N PRO A 209 -14.76 -12.45 1.60
CA PRO A 209 -13.97 -13.65 1.78
C PRO A 209 -13.46 -14.23 0.48
#